data_55929b5dccfa53f8ad8a7faf48518a58
#
_entry.id   55929b5dccfa53f8ad8a7faf48518a58
#
_cell.length_a   1.000
_cell.length_b   1.000
_cell.length_c   1.000
_cell.angle_alpha   90.00
_cell.angle_beta   90.00
_cell.angle_gamma   90.00
#
_symmetry.space_group_name_H-M   'P 1'
#
loop_
_entity.id
_entity.type
_entity.pdbx_description
1 polymer ?
#
loop_
_entity_poly.entity_id
_entity_poly.type
_entity_poly.pdbx_seq_one_letter_code
_entity_poly.pdbx_strand_id
1 'polypeptide(L)'
;MAKDPIKKATNGTYYFRANLGKHPVTGKQIQKYRSGFATKKEARAEYSKLILSTPDELTEKKEEVTFKKFIQEIYLPWYKTQVKESTYKNRYATIEKHFSYFYKMNTDKIEPIHVQNWQLKLAKNYSPNYVRIIQGMLAIAFDRAIVLGLAKKNPARMIGNVKSRKPKIDFWTLEEFQKVISLLYKGDYYEHYLFISYWLLFMTGMQIGEAAALQWSDIDFETGVLSINKNLYYKTMTDYKFVETKTQASIRDIIIYDDTLKELKEWKEVQQKVLQECIFILSYNGTPTSKTPLPRALEKLAKFLRRSCASPPIDVIALIGRELIAVRPDRRNPRYLRARTATTFQYR
;
A
#
# COMPACT_ATOMS: atom_id res chain seq x y z
N MET A 1 -4.37 63.41 22.37
CA MET A 1 -4.76 62.90 21.04
C MET A 1 -3.61 62.05 20.46
N ALA A 2 -3.84 60.81 20.05
CA ALA A 2 -2.78 59.97 19.43
C ALA A 2 -2.37 60.60 18.08
N LYS A 3 -1.04 60.81 17.87
CA LYS A 3 -0.52 61.29 16.58
C LYS A 3 -0.88 60.36 15.43
N ASP A 4 -1.36 60.95 14.32
CA ASP A 4 -1.67 60.20 13.11
C ASP A 4 -0.39 59.44 12.64
N PRO A 5 -0.42 58.11 12.51
CA PRO A 5 0.74 57.31 12.10
C PRO A 5 1.16 57.53 10.65
N ILE A 6 0.27 58.12 9.82
CA ILE A 6 0.50 58.35 8.40
C ILE A 6 1.09 59.73 8.15
N LYS A 7 2.25 59.77 7.49
CA LYS A 7 2.98 61.03 7.19
C LYS A 7 3.06 61.22 5.68
N LYS A 8 3.13 62.49 5.25
CA LYS A 8 3.35 62.88 3.86
C LYS A 8 4.86 63.10 3.65
N ALA A 9 5.40 62.52 2.60
CA ALA A 9 6.80 62.71 2.20
C ALA A 9 6.95 63.95 1.30
N THR A 10 8.17 64.43 1.15
CA THR A 10 8.49 65.64 0.34
C THR A 10 8.14 65.49 -1.13
N ASN A 11 8.11 64.24 -1.63
CA ASN A 11 7.70 63.89 -3.01
C ASN A 11 6.18 63.78 -3.20
N GLY A 12 5.37 64.19 -2.21
CA GLY A 12 3.91 64.16 -2.30
C GLY A 12 3.24 62.83 -1.93
N THR A 13 4.00 61.73 -1.82
CA THR A 13 3.47 60.42 -1.44
C THR A 13 3.30 60.28 0.09
N TYR A 14 2.54 59.25 0.51
CA TYR A 14 2.31 58.97 1.93
C TYR A 14 3.12 57.74 2.37
N TYR A 15 3.52 57.74 3.64
CA TYR A 15 4.25 56.67 4.31
C TYR A 15 3.84 56.51 5.77
N PHE A 16 4.13 55.34 6.33
CA PHE A 16 3.95 55.10 7.76
C PHE A 16 4.98 54.11 8.31
N ARG A 17 5.13 54.11 9.63
CA ARG A 17 5.86 53.11 10.40
C ARG A 17 4.89 52.49 11.40
N ALA A 18 4.55 51.22 11.19
CA ALA A 18 3.69 50.44 12.07
C ALA A 18 4.53 49.71 13.12
N ASN A 19 4.13 49.82 14.39
CA ASN A 19 4.69 49.03 15.48
C ASN A 19 3.74 47.86 15.76
N LEU A 20 4.21 46.63 15.56
CA LEU A 20 3.39 45.41 15.55
C LEU A 20 3.61 44.58 16.81
N GLY A 21 4.21 45.18 17.88
CA GLY A 21 4.47 44.48 19.13
C GLY A 21 5.89 43.93 19.24
N LYS A 22 6.09 42.98 20.14
CA LYS A 22 7.39 42.33 20.37
C LYS A 22 7.34 40.90 19.82
N HIS A 23 8.45 40.44 19.26
CA HIS A 23 8.60 39.05 18.80
C HIS A 23 8.48 38.08 19.99
N PRO A 24 7.62 37.08 19.94
CA PRO A 24 7.31 36.22 21.08
C PRO A 24 8.54 35.45 21.61
N VAL A 25 9.49 35.09 20.74
CA VAL A 25 10.68 34.30 21.12
C VAL A 25 11.87 35.18 21.44
N THR A 26 12.11 36.24 20.66
CA THR A 26 13.34 37.07 20.79
C THR A 26 13.14 38.34 21.61
N GLY A 27 11.89 38.71 21.94
CA GLY A 27 11.54 39.93 22.68
C GLY A 27 11.81 41.25 21.92
N LYS A 28 12.36 41.22 20.71
CA LYS A 28 12.67 42.38 19.89
C LYS A 28 11.40 43.01 19.33
N GLN A 29 11.39 44.35 19.25
CA GLN A 29 10.28 45.12 18.73
C GLN A 29 10.15 44.93 17.22
N ILE A 30 8.94 44.57 16.76
CA ILE A 30 8.65 44.40 15.34
C ILE A 30 8.11 45.72 14.79
N GLN A 31 8.84 46.31 13.87
CA GLN A 31 8.41 47.55 13.19
C GLN A 31 8.43 47.31 11.67
N LYS A 32 7.39 47.76 10.97
CA LYS A 32 7.35 47.77 9.51
C LYS A 32 7.17 49.17 8.96
N TYR A 33 8.01 49.51 7.99
CA TYR A 33 7.93 50.75 7.22
C TYR A 33 7.31 50.46 5.85
N ARG A 34 6.39 51.34 5.43
CA ARG A 34 5.77 51.32 4.12
C ARG A 34 5.67 52.73 3.58
N SER A 35 5.99 52.93 2.30
CA SER A 35 5.98 54.25 1.63
C SER A 35 5.52 54.11 0.18
N GLY A 36 5.27 55.23 -0.48
CA GLY A 36 4.91 55.27 -1.92
C GLY A 36 3.41 55.25 -2.18
N PHE A 37 2.57 55.46 -1.18
CA PHE A 37 1.11 55.50 -1.38
C PHE A 37 0.71 56.83 -2.02
N ALA A 38 -0.14 56.77 -3.07
CA ALA A 38 -0.62 57.96 -3.76
C ALA A 38 -1.60 58.76 -2.91
N THR A 39 -2.37 58.10 -2.05
CA THR A 39 -3.37 58.76 -1.20
C THR A 39 -3.23 58.37 0.27
N LYS A 40 -3.65 59.28 1.16
CA LYS A 40 -3.69 59.03 2.60
C LYS A 40 -4.66 57.90 2.97
N LYS A 41 -5.71 57.71 2.16
CA LYS A 41 -6.72 56.66 2.34
C LYS A 41 -6.10 55.26 2.10
N GLU A 42 -5.31 55.11 1.05
CA GLU A 42 -4.57 53.85 0.76
C GLU A 42 -3.57 53.51 1.85
N ALA A 43 -2.76 54.51 2.27
CA ALA A 43 -1.82 54.33 3.36
C ALA A 43 -2.50 53.92 4.67
N ARG A 44 -3.69 54.47 4.96
CA ARG A 44 -4.48 54.10 6.15
C ARG A 44 -5.09 52.72 6.06
N ALA A 45 -5.58 52.31 4.91
CA ALA A 45 -6.09 50.96 4.67
C ALA A 45 -5.00 49.89 4.89
N GLU A 46 -3.80 50.13 4.34
CA GLU A 46 -2.67 49.21 4.49
C GLU A 46 -2.13 49.21 5.95
N TYR A 47 -2.10 50.39 6.64
CA TYR A 47 -1.77 50.46 8.05
C TYR A 47 -2.73 49.65 8.92
N SER A 48 -4.05 49.76 8.70
CA SER A 48 -5.06 49.01 9.44
C SER A 48 -4.92 47.51 9.20
N LYS A 49 -4.66 47.09 7.96
CA LYS A 49 -4.43 45.68 7.59
C LYS A 49 -3.21 45.09 8.30
N LEU A 50 -2.11 45.87 8.40
CA LEU A 50 -0.89 45.48 9.11
C LEU A 50 -1.10 45.36 10.63
N ILE A 51 -1.84 46.27 11.24
CA ILE A 51 -2.13 46.23 12.69
C ILE A 51 -3.04 45.05 13.06
N LEU A 52 -3.93 44.64 12.16
CA LEU A 52 -4.82 43.48 12.36
C LEU A 52 -4.12 42.14 12.12
N SER A 53 -2.96 42.12 11.45
CA SER A 53 -2.17 40.89 11.29
C SER A 53 -1.46 40.55 12.60
N THR A 54 -1.44 39.27 12.95
CA THR A 54 -0.75 38.75 14.14
C THR A 54 0.78 38.88 13.99
N PRO A 55 1.53 39.07 15.09
CA PRO A 55 3.02 39.11 15.05
C PRO A 55 3.62 37.85 14.36
N ASP A 56 3.00 36.70 14.50
CA ASP A 56 3.45 35.44 13.89
C ASP A 56 3.31 35.44 12.35
N GLU A 57 2.27 36.09 11.80
CA GLU A 57 2.09 36.22 10.35
C GLU A 57 3.10 37.17 9.69
N LEU A 58 3.73 38.04 10.47
CA LEU A 58 4.59 39.10 9.99
C LEU A 58 6.08 38.78 10.05
N THR A 59 6.47 37.78 10.86
CA THR A 59 7.87 37.42 11.12
C THR A 59 8.33 36.19 10.33
N GLU A 60 7.42 35.36 9.90
CA GLU A 60 7.77 34.22 9.08
C GLU A 60 7.85 34.61 7.58
N LYS A 61 9.06 34.93 7.10
CA LYS A 61 9.40 34.45 5.74
C LYS A 61 9.43 32.92 5.83
N LYS A 62 8.28 32.27 5.63
CA LYS A 62 8.28 30.84 5.39
C LYS A 62 9.22 30.60 4.22
N GLU A 63 10.31 29.87 4.45
CA GLU A 63 11.11 29.39 3.35
C GLU A 63 10.17 28.69 2.38
N GLU A 64 10.08 29.18 1.16
CA GLU A 64 9.26 28.57 0.11
C GLU A 64 9.89 27.22 -0.25
N VAL A 65 9.37 26.15 0.36
CA VAL A 65 9.85 24.80 0.14
C VAL A 65 9.18 24.23 -1.11
N THR A 66 9.96 23.97 -2.15
CA THR A 66 9.44 23.30 -3.35
C THR A 66 8.93 21.91 -3.00
N PHE A 67 7.91 21.44 -3.70
CA PHE A 67 7.35 20.10 -3.47
C PHE A 67 8.40 19.00 -3.70
N LYS A 68 9.35 19.20 -4.62
CA LYS A 68 10.50 18.32 -4.81
C LYS A 68 11.32 18.18 -3.53
N LYS A 69 11.77 19.31 -2.96
CA LYS A 69 12.58 19.34 -1.72
C LYS A 69 11.80 18.68 -0.58
N PHE A 70 10.52 19.02 -0.42
CA PHE A 70 9.67 18.39 0.59
C PHE A 70 9.60 16.85 0.42
N ILE A 71 9.34 16.36 -0.78
CA ILE A 71 9.20 14.91 -1.00
C ILE A 71 10.53 14.19 -0.79
N GLN A 72 11.62 14.68 -1.41
CA GLN A 72 12.88 13.94 -1.45
C GLN A 72 13.68 14.05 -0.14
N GLU A 73 13.71 15.24 0.48
CA GLU A 73 14.56 15.50 1.64
C GLU A 73 13.83 15.34 2.99
N ILE A 74 12.49 15.48 3.01
CA ILE A 74 11.73 15.47 4.27
C ILE A 74 10.78 14.29 4.35
N TYR A 75 9.91 14.12 3.33
CA TYR A 75 8.85 13.12 3.38
C TYR A 75 9.37 11.69 3.21
N LEU A 76 10.16 11.41 2.18
CA LEU A 76 10.64 10.06 1.89
C LEU A 76 11.55 9.49 2.98
N PRO A 77 12.51 10.23 3.57
CA PRO A 77 13.28 9.75 4.71
C PRO A 77 12.39 9.38 5.91
N TRP A 78 11.43 10.24 6.27
CA TRP A 78 10.46 9.95 7.31
C TRP A 78 9.58 8.75 6.95
N TYR A 79 9.04 8.71 5.73
CA TYR A 79 8.17 7.63 5.28
C TYR A 79 8.85 6.26 5.33
N LYS A 80 10.15 6.21 5.07
CA LYS A 80 10.97 4.98 5.17
C LYS A 80 10.94 4.39 6.57
N THR A 81 10.85 5.22 7.62
CA THR A 81 10.77 4.74 9.01
C THR A 81 9.36 4.27 9.41
N GLN A 82 8.33 4.62 8.62
CA GLN A 82 6.93 4.31 8.95
C GLN A 82 6.40 3.02 8.32
N VAL A 83 7.12 2.46 7.35
CA VAL A 83 6.62 1.32 6.57
C VAL A 83 7.68 0.23 6.40
N LYS A 84 7.24 -1.00 6.15
CA LYS A 84 8.15 -2.11 5.83
C LYS A 84 8.95 -1.79 4.54
N GLU A 85 10.19 -2.28 4.48
CA GLU A 85 11.12 -2.03 3.36
C GLU A 85 10.52 -2.34 1.98
N SER A 86 9.78 -3.45 1.86
CA SER A 86 9.10 -3.84 0.61
C SER A 86 8.05 -2.82 0.18
N THR A 87 7.29 -2.27 1.13
CA THR A 87 6.29 -1.22 0.88
C THR A 87 6.97 0.07 0.44
N TYR A 88 8.08 0.45 1.11
CA TYR A 88 8.84 1.63 0.76
C TYR A 88 9.38 1.55 -0.67
N LYS A 89 10.06 0.45 -1.03
CA LYS A 89 10.63 0.26 -2.39
C LYS A 89 9.57 0.39 -3.48
N ASN A 90 8.42 -0.27 -3.31
CA ASN A 90 7.33 -0.21 -4.29
C ASN A 90 6.71 1.19 -4.41
N ARG A 91 6.55 1.89 -3.28
CA ARG A 91 5.94 3.23 -3.27
C ARG A 91 6.91 4.31 -3.70
N TYR A 92 8.20 4.17 -3.40
CA TYR A 92 9.23 5.11 -3.82
C TYR A 92 9.21 5.35 -5.33
N ALA A 93 9.29 4.28 -6.13
CA ALA A 93 9.25 4.39 -7.59
C ALA A 93 7.95 5.04 -8.10
N THR A 94 6.81 4.72 -7.46
CA THR A 94 5.50 5.30 -7.80
C THR A 94 5.46 6.79 -7.46
N ILE A 95 5.97 7.19 -6.31
CA ILE A 95 6.03 8.59 -5.86
C ILE A 95 6.90 9.41 -6.81
N GLU A 96 8.13 8.97 -7.06
CA GLU A 96 9.05 9.67 -7.98
C GLU A 96 8.43 9.86 -9.37
N LYS A 97 7.83 8.81 -9.92
CA LYS A 97 7.20 8.86 -11.24
C LYS A 97 6.04 9.86 -11.30
N HIS A 98 5.15 9.85 -10.32
CA HIS A 98 3.87 10.57 -10.44
C HIS A 98 3.86 11.93 -9.75
N PHE A 99 4.65 12.11 -8.67
CA PHE A 99 4.70 13.39 -7.96
C PHE A 99 5.62 14.40 -8.64
N SER A 100 6.45 13.95 -9.59
CA SER A 100 7.25 14.84 -10.44
C SER A 100 6.43 15.93 -11.14
N TYR A 101 5.12 15.69 -11.33
CA TYR A 101 4.18 16.70 -11.84
C TYR A 101 4.17 17.98 -11.01
N PHE A 102 4.32 17.87 -9.69
CA PHE A 102 4.28 18.99 -8.76
C PHE A 102 5.67 19.53 -8.36
N TYR A 103 6.76 18.92 -8.80
CA TYR A 103 8.11 19.20 -8.29
C TYR A 103 8.58 20.65 -8.45
N LYS A 104 8.09 21.34 -9.48
CA LYS A 104 8.44 22.76 -9.72
C LYS A 104 7.58 23.73 -8.90
N MET A 105 6.56 23.27 -8.22
CA MET A 105 5.63 24.09 -7.45
C MET A 105 6.07 24.17 -6.00
N ASN A 106 5.78 25.29 -5.33
CA ASN A 106 5.92 25.39 -3.88
C ASN A 106 4.81 24.59 -3.19
N THR A 107 5.15 23.90 -2.09
CA THR A 107 4.24 22.97 -1.41
C THR A 107 2.96 23.67 -0.93
N ASP A 108 3.05 24.89 -0.42
CA ASP A 108 1.93 25.69 0.08
C ASP A 108 1.04 26.27 -1.03
N LYS A 109 1.54 26.34 -2.27
CA LYS A 109 0.84 26.89 -3.45
C LYS A 109 0.18 25.82 -4.32
N ILE A 110 0.26 24.54 -3.94
CA ILE A 110 -0.45 23.49 -4.64
C ILE A 110 -1.93 23.51 -4.24
N GLU A 111 -2.74 24.00 -5.16
CA GLU A 111 -4.19 24.15 -4.99
C GLU A 111 -4.98 22.93 -5.50
N PRO A 112 -6.26 22.75 -5.08
CA PRO A 112 -7.10 21.66 -5.54
C PRO A 112 -7.17 21.51 -7.06
N ILE A 113 -7.18 22.61 -7.80
CA ILE A 113 -7.23 22.60 -9.27
C ILE A 113 -6.00 21.91 -9.89
N HIS A 114 -4.83 22.06 -9.28
CA HIS A 114 -3.61 21.39 -9.75
C HIS A 114 -3.72 19.87 -9.54
N VAL A 115 -4.27 19.45 -8.40
CA VAL A 115 -4.50 18.02 -8.12
C VAL A 115 -5.58 17.45 -9.03
N GLN A 116 -6.64 18.17 -9.29
CA GLN A 116 -7.69 17.74 -10.22
C GLN A 116 -7.16 17.52 -11.64
N ASN A 117 -6.38 18.47 -12.15
CA ASN A 117 -5.77 18.36 -13.49
C ASN A 117 -4.82 17.16 -13.57
N TRP A 118 -4.02 16.95 -12.53
CA TRP A 118 -3.15 15.77 -12.40
C TRP A 118 -3.95 14.46 -12.35
N GLN A 119 -5.03 14.41 -11.56
CA GLN A 119 -5.92 13.25 -11.45
C GLN A 119 -6.55 12.90 -12.80
N LEU A 120 -7.04 13.90 -13.55
CA LEU A 120 -7.60 13.72 -14.89
C LEU A 120 -6.55 13.17 -15.85
N LYS A 121 -5.31 13.67 -15.79
CA LYS A 121 -4.21 13.16 -16.61
C LYS A 121 -3.87 11.69 -16.26
N LEU A 122 -3.90 11.32 -15.00
CA LEU A 122 -3.70 9.92 -14.57
C LEU A 122 -4.84 9.02 -15.04
N ALA A 123 -6.09 9.48 -14.94
CA ALA A 123 -7.27 8.70 -15.29
C ALA A 123 -7.33 8.33 -16.79
N LYS A 124 -6.65 9.08 -17.65
CA LYS A 124 -6.53 8.75 -19.09
C LYS A 124 -5.65 7.51 -19.33
N ASN A 125 -4.67 7.25 -18.47
CA ASN A 125 -3.62 6.26 -18.73
C ASN A 125 -3.62 5.08 -17.74
N TYR A 126 -4.35 5.19 -16.65
CA TYR A 126 -4.31 4.21 -15.55
C TYR A 126 -5.70 3.81 -15.08
N SER A 127 -5.81 2.60 -14.54
CA SER A 127 -7.07 2.13 -13.96
C SER A 127 -7.51 3.00 -12.77
N PRO A 128 -8.82 3.15 -12.54
CA PRO A 128 -9.34 3.93 -11.41
C PRO A 128 -8.78 3.50 -10.05
N ASN A 129 -8.58 2.20 -9.83
CA ASN A 129 -8.00 1.68 -8.60
C ASN A 129 -6.54 2.15 -8.42
N TYR A 130 -5.75 2.16 -9.47
CA TYR A 130 -4.37 2.63 -9.42
C TYR A 130 -4.31 4.14 -9.14
N VAL A 131 -5.16 4.94 -9.81
CA VAL A 131 -5.27 6.39 -9.55
C VAL A 131 -5.62 6.65 -8.08
N ARG A 132 -6.57 5.88 -7.50
CA ARG A 132 -6.94 5.99 -6.08
C ARG A 132 -5.76 5.73 -5.15
N ILE A 133 -4.94 4.72 -5.46
CA ILE A 133 -3.75 4.40 -4.66
C ILE A 133 -2.76 5.56 -4.69
N ILE A 134 -2.45 6.10 -5.88
CA ILE A 134 -1.49 7.21 -6.03
C ILE A 134 -2.01 8.47 -5.35
N GLN A 135 -3.28 8.80 -5.51
CA GLN A 135 -3.89 9.94 -4.84
C GLN A 135 -3.91 9.77 -3.32
N GLY A 136 -4.14 8.56 -2.81
CA GLY A 136 -4.02 8.27 -1.37
C GLY A 136 -2.60 8.54 -0.85
N MET A 137 -1.56 8.19 -1.62
CA MET A 137 -0.18 8.52 -1.25
C MET A 137 0.06 10.03 -1.23
N LEU A 138 -0.48 10.78 -2.21
CA LEU A 138 -0.37 12.23 -2.25
C LEU A 138 -1.08 12.88 -1.05
N ALA A 139 -2.26 12.36 -0.68
CA ALA A 139 -2.99 12.83 0.49
C ALA A 139 -2.18 12.64 1.79
N ILE A 140 -1.56 11.47 1.98
CA ILE A 140 -0.69 11.21 3.14
C ILE A 140 0.52 12.17 3.16
N ALA A 141 1.12 12.45 2.00
CA ALA A 141 2.22 13.41 1.92
C ALA A 141 1.78 14.82 2.32
N PHE A 142 0.61 15.29 1.86
CA PHE A 142 0.07 16.59 2.27
C PHE A 142 -0.37 16.64 3.74
N ASP A 143 -0.89 15.55 4.31
CA ASP A 143 -1.16 15.48 5.75
C ASP A 143 0.14 15.72 6.54
N ARG A 144 1.25 15.12 6.10
CA ARG A 144 2.56 15.35 6.71
C ARG A 144 3.04 16.79 6.50
N ALA A 145 2.84 17.38 5.31
CA ALA A 145 3.19 18.77 5.04
C ALA A 145 2.44 19.74 5.97
N ILE A 146 1.16 19.46 6.26
CA ILE A 146 0.36 20.27 7.20
C ILE A 146 0.94 20.16 8.62
N VAL A 147 1.24 18.96 9.11
CA VAL A 147 1.85 18.77 10.43
C VAL A 147 3.17 19.54 10.58
N LEU A 148 3.92 19.67 9.48
CA LEU A 148 5.19 20.41 9.46
C LEU A 148 5.02 21.92 9.16
N GLY A 149 3.79 22.42 9.04
CA GLY A 149 3.52 23.83 8.71
C GLY A 149 3.87 24.22 7.27
N LEU A 150 4.21 23.27 6.39
CA LEU A 150 4.58 23.51 4.98
C LEU A 150 3.37 23.67 4.05
N ALA A 151 2.17 23.30 4.51
CA ALA A 151 0.91 23.50 3.81
C ALA A 151 -0.19 23.85 4.82
N LYS A 152 -1.17 24.66 4.40
CA LYS A 152 -2.32 25.04 5.25
C LYS A 152 -3.50 24.07 5.11
N LYS A 153 -3.63 23.40 3.97
CA LYS A 153 -4.75 22.49 3.61
C LYS A 153 -4.23 21.33 2.78
N ASN A 154 -5.01 20.26 2.73
CA ASN A 154 -4.70 19.10 1.92
C ASN A 154 -5.51 19.12 0.62
N PRO A 155 -4.94 19.55 -0.51
CA PRO A 155 -5.67 19.67 -1.78
C PRO A 155 -6.09 18.29 -2.34
N ALA A 156 -5.35 17.22 -2.02
CA ALA A 156 -5.69 15.87 -2.49
C ALA A 156 -6.93 15.31 -1.76
N ARG A 157 -7.12 15.63 -0.48
CA ARG A 157 -8.34 15.26 0.25
C ARG A 157 -9.54 16.09 -0.17
N MET A 158 -9.34 17.37 -0.48
CA MET A 158 -10.41 18.28 -0.92
C MET A 158 -11.03 17.83 -2.25
N ILE A 159 -10.22 17.38 -3.20
CA ILE A 159 -10.70 16.85 -4.48
C ILE A 159 -11.37 15.48 -4.32
N GLY A 160 -10.93 14.68 -3.36
CA GLY A 160 -11.40 13.32 -3.21
C GLY A 160 -10.87 12.37 -4.29
N ASN A 161 -11.24 11.11 -4.18
CA ASN A 161 -10.79 10.07 -5.10
C ASN A 161 -11.74 9.88 -6.29
N VAL A 162 -11.21 9.39 -7.41
CA VAL A 162 -12.02 8.95 -8.57
C VAL A 162 -12.97 7.83 -8.14
N LYS A 163 -14.16 7.79 -8.75
CA LYS A 163 -15.10 6.68 -8.54
C LYS A 163 -14.48 5.38 -9.04
N SER A 164 -14.60 4.32 -8.29
CA SER A 164 -14.16 2.98 -8.68
C SER A 164 -15.26 1.98 -8.37
N ARG A 165 -15.53 1.09 -9.31
CA ARG A 165 -16.40 -0.06 -9.06
C ARG A 165 -15.57 -1.13 -8.34
N LYS A 166 -16.16 -1.76 -7.33
CA LYS A 166 -15.56 -2.97 -6.76
C LYS A 166 -15.52 -4.03 -7.85
N PRO A 167 -14.37 -4.62 -8.16
CA PRO A 167 -14.33 -5.74 -9.11
C PRO A 167 -15.21 -6.87 -8.57
N LYS A 168 -15.93 -7.55 -9.45
CA LYS A 168 -16.57 -8.81 -9.11
C LYS A 168 -15.44 -9.80 -8.80
N ILE A 169 -15.50 -10.41 -7.65
CA ILE A 169 -14.54 -11.45 -7.26
C ILE A 169 -15.13 -12.76 -7.76
N ASP A 170 -14.50 -13.32 -8.77
CA ASP A 170 -14.81 -14.66 -9.22
C ASP A 170 -13.98 -15.66 -8.40
N PHE A 171 -14.57 -16.79 -8.05
CA PHE A 171 -13.95 -17.89 -7.32
C PHE A 171 -14.30 -19.19 -8.01
N TRP A 172 -13.44 -20.19 -7.84
CA TRP A 172 -13.73 -21.51 -8.36
C TRP A 172 -14.58 -22.31 -7.38
N THR A 173 -15.53 -23.06 -7.91
CA THR A 173 -16.19 -24.13 -7.16
C THR A 173 -15.24 -25.31 -7.00
N LEU A 174 -15.58 -26.23 -6.11
CA LEU A 174 -14.79 -27.45 -5.93
C LEU A 174 -14.72 -28.25 -7.23
N GLU A 175 -15.84 -28.36 -7.95
CA GLU A 175 -15.94 -29.09 -9.22
C GLU A 175 -15.08 -28.43 -10.32
N GLU A 176 -15.05 -27.10 -10.37
CA GLU A 176 -14.20 -26.38 -11.32
C GLU A 176 -12.72 -26.58 -10.99
N PHE A 177 -12.37 -26.52 -9.71
CA PHE A 177 -11.02 -26.79 -9.25
C PHE A 177 -10.57 -28.22 -9.59
N GLN A 178 -11.42 -29.23 -9.30
CA GLN A 178 -11.14 -30.61 -9.61
C GLN A 178 -10.91 -30.85 -11.11
N LYS A 179 -11.68 -30.21 -11.98
CA LYS A 179 -11.48 -30.25 -13.44
C LYS A 179 -10.13 -29.69 -13.87
N VAL A 180 -9.70 -28.60 -13.25
CA VAL A 180 -8.39 -27.98 -13.56
C VAL A 180 -7.24 -28.85 -13.09
N ILE A 181 -7.33 -29.36 -11.87
CA ILE A 181 -6.24 -30.12 -11.25
C ILE A 181 -6.09 -31.50 -11.83
N SER A 182 -7.18 -32.09 -12.36
CA SER A 182 -7.15 -33.39 -13.06
C SER A 182 -6.38 -33.38 -14.39
N LEU A 183 -6.03 -32.20 -14.92
CA LEU A 183 -5.17 -32.08 -16.09
C LEU A 183 -3.68 -32.28 -15.77
N LEU A 184 -3.31 -32.30 -14.49
CA LEU A 184 -1.94 -32.46 -14.07
C LEU A 184 -1.62 -33.94 -13.84
N TYR A 185 -0.58 -34.43 -14.53
CA TYR A 185 -0.13 -35.80 -14.41
C TYR A 185 0.91 -35.95 -13.30
N LYS A 186 0.51 -36.56 -12.18
CA LYS A 186 1.39 -36.76 -11.01
C LYS A 186 2.62 -37.67 -11.28
N GLY A 187 2.69 -38.34 -12.39
CA GLY A 187 3.88 -39.08 -12.81
C GLY A 187 5.00 -38.19 -13.35
N ASP A 188 4.70 -36.96 -13.80
CA ASP A 188 5.69 -35.94 -14.09
C ASP A 188 6.01 -35.14 -12.82
N TYR A 189 7.30 -34.99 -12.51
CA TYR A 189 7.76 -34.32 -11.27
C TYR A 189 7.31 -32.87 -11.17
N TYR A 190 7.38 -32.12 -12.29
CA TYR A 190 7.00 -30.71 -12.27
C TYR A 190 5.47 -30.52 -12.22
N GLU A 191 4.73 -31.38 -12.91
CA GLU A 191 3.27 -31.35 -12.84
C GLU A 191 2.76 -31.79 -11.46
N HIS A 192 3.42 -32.75 -10.81
CA HIS A 192 3.11 -33.11 -9.42
C HIS A 192 3.39 -31.95 -8.45
N TYR A 193 4.52 -31.22 -8.64
CA TYR A 193 4.78 -29.99 -7.90
C TYR A 193 3.68 -28.94 -8.10
N LEU A 194 3.19 -28.74 -9.33
CA LEU A 194 2.08 -27.83 -9.59
C LEU A 194 0.78 -28.30 -8.93
N PHE A 195 0.50 -29.62 -9.02
CA PHE A 195 -0.66 -30.23 -8.38
C PHE A 195 -0.68 -29.94 -6.89
N ILE A 196 0.37 -30.31 -6.16
CA ILE A 196 0.42 -30.11 -4.70
C ILE A 196 0.38 -28.64 -4.32
N SER A 197 0.98 -27.75 -5.14
CA SER A 197 0.96 -26.31 -4.90
C SER A 197 -0.46 -25.75 -4.97
N TYR A 198 -1.23 -26.12 -6.00
CA TYR A 198 -2.62 -25.66 -6.14
C TYR A 198 -3.54 -26.34 -5.15
N TRP A 199 -3.35 -27.62 -4.88
CA TRP A 199 -4.11 -28.38 -3.90
C TRP A 199 -4.00 -27.73 -2.53
N LEU A 200 -2.78 -27.49 -2.07
CA LEU A 200 -2.53 -26.91 -0.76
C LEU A 200 -3.10 -25.48 -0.64
N LEU A 201 -2.89 -24.64 -1.66
CA LEU A 201 -3.45 -23.29 -1.69
C LEU A 201 -4.98 -23.29 -1.65
N PHE A 202 -5.63 -24.20 -2.40
CA PHE A 202 -7.08 -24.29 -2.47
C PHE A 202 -7.69 -24.84 -1.17
N MET A 203 -7.12 -25.92 -0.62
CA MET A 203 -7.66 -26.57 0.58
C MET A 203 -7.44 -25.77 1.86
N THR A 204 -6.38 -24.95 1.94
CA THR A 204 -6.03 -24.20 3.17
C THR A 204 -6.38 -22.73 3.11
N GLY A 205 -6.58 -22.17 1.92
CA GLY A 205 -6.81 -20.74 1.73
C GLY A 205 -5.65 -19.84 2.17
N MET A 206 -4.43 -20.37 2.28
CA MET A 206 -3.26 -19.59 2.63
C MET A 206 -2.80 -18.69 1.47
N GLN A 207 -2.13 -17.61 1.81
CA GLN A 207 -1.52 -16.75 0.81
C GLN A 207 -0.32 -17.44 0.15
N ILE A 208 -0.07 -17.18 -1.12
CA ILE A 208 1.06 -17.77 -1.87
C ILE A 208 2.42 -17.51 -1.20
N GLY A 209 2.57 -16.38 -0.50
CA GLY A 209 3.80 -16.09 0.23
C GLY A 209 3.94 -16.88 1.54
N GLU A 210 2.84 -17.24 2.19
CA GLU A 210 2.81 -18.16 3.33
C GLU A 210 3.13 -19.57 2.84
N ALA A 211 2.46 -20.03 1.79
CA ALA A 211 2.68 -21.34 1.19
C ALA A 211 4.13 -21.54 0.70
N ALA A 212 4.72 -20.52 0.07
CA ALA A 212 6.12 -20.54 -0.36
C ALA A 212 7.14 -20.58 0.80
N ALA A 213 6.73 -20.17 2.00
CA ALA A 213 7.55 -20.20 3.20
C ALA A 213 7.46 -21.52 3.96
N LEU A 214 6.49 -22.38 3.62
CA LEU A 214 6.25 -23.63 4.35
C LEU A 214 7.41 -24.60 4.22
N GLN A 215 7.74 -25.18 5.36
CA GLN A 215 8.75 -26.23 5.52
C GLN A 215 8.09 -27.52 5.99
N TRP A 216 8.73 -28.65 5.76
CA TRP A 216 8.24 -29.93 6.27
C TRP A 216 8.14 -30.02 7.80
N SER A 217 8.91 -29.21 8.49
CA SER A 217 8.83 -29.06 9.96
C SER A 217 7.59 -28.28 10.44
N ASP A 218 6.86 -27.60 9.55
CA ASP A 218 5.65 -26.85 9.90
C ASP A 218 4.39 -27.75 9.90
N ILE A 219 4.53 -29.03 9.53
CA ILE A 219 3.45 -30.03 9.51
C ILE A 219 3.72 -31.12 10.55
N ASP A 220 2.75 -31.31 11.40
CA ASP A 220 2.64 -32.52 12.22
C ASP A 220 1.74 -33.53 11.47
N PHE A 221 2.34 -34.61 10.97
CA PHE A 221 1.64 -35.66 10.23
C PHE A 221 0.82 -36.61 11.11
N GLU A 222 1.01 -36.59 12.42
CA GLU A 222 0.24 -37.42 13.35
C GLU A 222 -1.07 -36.71 13.74
N THR A 223 -0.97 -35.42 14.09
CA THR A 223 -2.13 -34.63 14.50
C THR A 223 -2.84 -33.94 13.32
N GLY A 224 -2.19 -33.87 12.15
CA GLY A 224 -2.71 -33.16 10.98
C GLY A 224 -2.67 -31.63 11.12
N VAL A 225 -1.85 -31.09 12.03
CA VAL A 225 -1.73 -29.66 12.25
C VAL A 225 -0.66 -29.06 11.34
N LEU A 226 -1.04 -28.00 10.62
CA LEU A 226 -0.15 -27.18 9.81
C LEU A 226 -0.03 -25.79 10.44
N SER A 227 1.19 -25.40 10.84
CA SER A 227 1.48 -24.09 11.44
C SER A 227 1.89 -23.06 10.40
N ILE A 228 1.15 -21.95 10.32
CA ILE A 228 1.44 -20.82 9.44
C ILE A 228 1.90 -19.65 10.29
N ASN A 229 3.21 -19.42 10.36
CA ASN A 229 3.82 -18.41 11.22
C ASN A 229 4.79 -17.48 10.48
N LYS A 230 5.06 -17.72 9.22
CA LYS A 230 6.05 -16.99 8.42
C LYS A 230 5.55 -16.74 7.00
N ASN A 231 6.17 -15.78 6.32
CA ASN A 231 5.93 -15.45 4.93
C ASN A 231 7.27 -15.34 4.22
N LEU A 232 7.32 -15.57 2.91
CA LEU A 232 8.53 -15.47 2.13
C LEU A 232 8.61 -14.12 1.41
N TYR A 233 9.65 -13.35 1.70
CA TYR A 233 10.09 -12.24 0.86
C TYR A 233 11.14 -12.77 -0.13
N TYR A 234 10.75 -12.86 -1.39
CA TYR A 234 11.55 -13.44 -2.47
C TYR A 234 12.00 -12.34 -3.43
N LYS A 235 13.30 -12.22 -3.65
CA LYS A 235 13.89 -11.28 -4.60
C LYS A 235 14.54 -12.02 -5.77
N THR A 236 15.37 -13.02 -5.49
CA THR A 236 15.96 -13.94 -6.46
C THR A 236 15.99 -15.36 -5.90
N MET A 237 16.39 -16.35 -6.67
CA MET A 237 16.49 -17.74 -6.20
C MET A 237 17.42 -17.91 -4.99
N THR A 238 18.44 -17.05 -4.87
CA THR A 238 19.43 -17.07 -3.79
C THR A 238 19.23 -15.96 -2.76
N ASP A 239 18.46 -14.91 -3.10
CA ASP A 239 18.16 -13.78 -2.18
C ASP A 239 16.66 -13.81 -1.79
N TYR A 240 16.37 -14.58 -0.74
CA TYR A 240 15.06 -14.65 -0.12
C TYR A 240 15.21 -14.55 1.40
N LYS A 241 14.15 -14.09 2.07
CA LYS A 241 14.11 -13.96 3.53
C LYS A 241 12.76 -14.43 4.05
N PHE A 242 12.80 -15.15 5.16
CA PHE A 242 11.61 -15.34 5.98
C PHE A 242 11.29 -14.01 6.66
N VAL A 243 10.06 -13.58 6.54
CA VAL A 243 9.54 -12.39 7.18
C VAL A 243 8.33 -12.76 8.01
N GLU A 244 8.09 -12.02 9.07
CA GLU A 244 6.86 -12.16 9.84
C GLU A 244 5.65 -11.96 8.95
N THR A 245 4.57 -12.61 9.28
CA THR A 245 3.27 -12.41 8.66
C THR A 245 2.86 -10.94 8.74
N LYS A 246 1.94 -10.51 7.86
CA LYS A 246 1.53 -9.11 7.76
C LYS A 246 0.87 -8.58 9.03
N THR A 247 0.18 -9.45 9.76
CA THR A 247 -0.51 -9.15 11.03
C THR A 247 -0.35 -10.34 11.97
N GLN A 248 -0.47 -10.11 13.28
CA GLN A 248 -0.50 -11.20 14.25
C GLN A 248 -1.64 -12.20 14.00
N ALA A 249 -2.80 -11.71 13.54
CA ALA A 249 -3.94 -12.56 13.16
C ALA A 249 -3.65 -13.49 11.96
N SER A 250 -2.53 -13.30 11.25
CA SER A 250 -2.10 -14.19 10.17
C SER A 250 -1.31 -15.40 10.68
N ILE A 251 -0.84 -15.38 11.93
CA ILE A 251 -0.25 -16.55 12.59
C ILE A 251 -1.40 -17.44 13.02
N ARG A 252 -1.43 -18.66 12.50
CA ARG A 252 -2.53 -19.59 12.73
C ARG A 252 -2.11 -21.02 12.48
N ASP A 253 -2.76 -21.94 13.18
CA ASP A 253 -2.71 -23.37 12.90
C ASP A 253 -3.95 -23.79 12.13
N ILE A 254 -3.76 -24.63 11.15
CA ILE A 254 -4.83 -25.20 10.31
C ILE A 254 -4.80 -26.71 10.48
N ILE A 255 -5.97 -27.29 10.74
CA ILE A 255 -6.14 -28.75 10.69
C ILE A 255 -6.32 -29.15 9.23
N ILE A 256 -5.42 -29.97 8.71
CA ILE A 256 -5.48 -30.51 7.37
C ILE A 256 -6.23 -31.85 7.40
N TYR A 257 -7.06 -32.04 6.38
CA TYR A 257 -7.83 -33.30 6.22
C TYR A 257 -6.95 -34.43 5.68
N ASP A 258 -7.37 -35.66 5.93
CA ASP A 258 -6.65 -36.90 5.58
C ASP A 258 -6.25 -36.92 4.09
N ASP A 259 -7.14 -36.48 3.19
CA ASP A 259 -6.85 -36.42 1.76
C ASP A 259 -5.65 -35.54 1.46
N THR A 260 -5.56 -34.36 2.13
CA THR A 260 -4.44 -33.43 1.96
C THR A 260 -3.17 -33.96 2.60
N LEU A 261 -3.27 -34.62 3.74
CA LEU A 261 -2.13 -35.31 4.38
C LEU A 261 -1.58 -36.41 3.48
N LYS A 262 -2.45 -37.18 2.85
CA LYS A 262 -2.07 -38.22 1.88
C LYS A 262 -1.31 -37.64 0.70
N GLU A 263 -1.86 -36.60 0.06
CA GLU A 263 -1.20 -35.91 -1.07
C GLU A 263 0.16 -35.33 -0.67
N LEU A 264 0.28 -34.78 0.53
CA LEU A 264 1.55 -34.24 1.05
C LEU A 264 2.58 -35.35 1.34
N LYS A 265 2.16 -36.52 1.83
CA LYS A 265 3.05 -37.67 2.04
C LYS A 265 3.57 -38.21 0.70
N GLU A 266 2.68 -38.40 -0.29
CA GLU A 266 3.07 -38.81 -1.65
C GLU A 266 4.06 -37.82 -2.27
N TRP A 267 3.79 -36.52 -2.16
CA TRP A 267 4.69 -35.50 -2.66
C TRP A 267 6.06 -35.51 -1.97
N LYS A 268 6.07 -35.67 -0.64
CA LYS A 268 7.31 -35.74 0.14
C LYS A 268 8.22 -36.85 -0.33
N GLU A 269 7.67 -38.04 -0.57
CA GLU A 269 8.41 -39.19 -1.07
C GLU A 269 8.99 -38.96 -2.48
N VAL A 270 8.18 -38.36 -3.38
CA VAL A 270 8.63 -38.04 -4.74
C VAL A 270 9.71 -36.95 -4.72
N GLN A 271 9.53 -35.92 -3.92
CA GLN A 271 10.47 -34.82 -3.77
C GLN A 271 11.81 -35.31 -3.21
N GLN A 272 11.79 -36.19 -2.19
CA GLN A 272 13.01 -36.76 -1.59
C GLN A 272 13.78 -37.65 -2.57
N LYS A 273 13.10 -38.38 -3.44
CA LYS A 273 13.78 -39.17 -4.50
C LYS A 273 14.54 -38.30 -5.49
N VAL A 274 14.05 -37.08 -5.78
CA VAL A 274 14.65 -36.18 -6.78
C VAL A 274 15.67 -35.24 -6.15
N LEU A 275 15.36 -34.65 -4.99
CA LEU A 275 16.17 -33.57 -4.36
C LEU A 275 17.02 -34.08 -3.18
N GLN A 276 16.86 -35.33 -2.76
CA GLN A 276 17.46 -35.93 -1.56
C GLN A 276 17.05 -35.19 -0.28
N GLU A 277 17.56 -33.98 -0.05
CA GLU A 277 17.17 -33.14 1.08
C GLU A 277 16.54 -31.83 0.59
N CYS A 278 15.30 -31.61 0.94
CA CYS A 278 14.60 -30.34 0.70
C CYS A 278 13.74 -29.98 1.91
N ILE A 279 14.02 -28.82 2.50
CA ILE A 279 13.26 -28.33 3.66
C ILE A 279 11.89 -27.76 3.28
N PHE A 280 11.75 -27.26 2.05
CA PHE A 280 10.52 -26.58 1.58
C PHE A 280 9.51 -27.57 1.04
N ILE A 281 8.24 -27.42 1.43
CA ILE A 281 7.14 -28.22 0.86
C ILE A 281 6.95 -27.88 -0.61
N LEU A 282 6.80 -26.58 -0.91
CA LEU A 282 6.62 -26.10 -2.28
C LEU A 282 7.96 -25.73 -2.91
N SER A 283 8.69 -26.74 -3.31
CA SER A 283 9.93 -26.59 -4.07
C SER A 283 10.10 -27.74 -5.06
N TYR A 284 10.47 -27.44 -6.29
CA TYR A 284 10.82 -28.46 -7.29
C TYR A 284 12.31 -28.55 -7.59
N ASN A 285 13.13 -27.61 -7.06
CA ASN A 285 14.56 -27.49 -7.35
C ASN A 285 15.43 -27.22 -6.11
N GLY A 286 14.90 -27.44 -4.91
CA GLY A 286 15.60 -27.20 -3.64
C GLY A 286 15.49 -25.77 -3.12
N THR A 287 15.00 -24.82 -3.93
CA THR A 287 14.79 -23.42 -3.51
C THR A 287 13.31 -23.14 -3.30
N PRO A 288 12.94 -22.15 -2.46
CA PRO A 288 11.53 -21.83 -2.25
C PRO A 288 10.90 -21.26 -3.50
N THR A 289 9.63 -21.58 -3.70
CA THR A 289 8.85 -21.14 -4.85
C THR A 289 8.66 -19.63 -4.89
N SER A 290 8.94 -19.00 -6.04
CA SER A 290 8.59 -17.61 -6.26
C SER A 290 7.09 -17.44 -6.56
N LYS A 291 6.59 -16.21 -6.39
CA LYS A 291 5.16 -15.90 -6.60
C LYS A 291 4.72 -15.94 -8.07
N THR A 292 5.63 -16.00 -9.02
CA THR A 292 5.33 -15.79 -10.45
C THR A 292 5.01 -17.06 -11.24
N PRO A 293 5.71 -18.20 -11.05
CA PRO A 293 5.49 -19.40 -11.87
C PRO A 293 4.09 -20.01 -11.71
N LEU A 294 3.59 -20.14 -10.48
CA LEU A 294 2.30 -20.77 -10.22
C LEU A 294 1.13 -20.04 -10.93
N PRO A 295 0.97 -18.71 -10.85
CA PRO A 295 -0.06 -18.00 -11.61
C PRO A 295 0.00 -18.25 -13.11
N ARG A 296 1.21 -18.22 -13.68
CA ARG A 296 1.41 -18.41 -15.12
C ARG A 296 1.06 -19.81 -15.58
N ALA A 297 1.45 -20.83 -14.80
CA ALA A 297 1.11 -22.21 -15.10
C ALA A 297 -0.41 -22.44 -15.00
N LEU A 298 -1.06 -21.91 -13.97
CA LEU A 298 -2.51 -22.00 -13.80
C LEU A 298 -3.27 -21.32 -14.94
N GLU A 299 -2.79 -20.16 -15.41
CA GLU A 299 -3.38 -19.46 -16.56
C GLU A 299 -3.30 -20.32 -17.84
N LYS A 300 -2.20 -21.06 -18.05
CA LYS A 300 -2.06 -21.97 -19.19
C LYS A 300 -3.06 -23.12 -19.10
N LEU A 301 -3.21 -23.74 -17.93
CA LEU A 301 -4.18 -24.80 -17.69
C LEU A 301 -5.62 -24.34 -17.93
N ALA A 302 -5.97 -23.17 -17.40
CA ALA A 302 -7.29 -22.59 -17.61
C ALA A 302 -7.56 -22.23 -19.08
N LYS A 303 -6.57 -21.74 -19.83
CA LYS A 303 -6.69 -21.51 -21.28
C LYS A 303 -6.87 -22.81 -22.05
N PHE A 304 -6.22 -23.88 -21.64
CA PHE A 304 -6.40 -25.19 -22.24
C PHE A 304 -7.83 -25.70 -22.05
N LEU A 305 -8.37 -25.64 -20.83
CA LEU A 305 -9.77 -26.03 -20.56
C LEU A 305 -10.77 -25.20 -21.36
N ARG A 306 -10.55 -23.89 -21.51
CA ARG A 306 -11.42 -23.02 -22.31
C ARG A 306 -11.46 -23.41 -23.78
N ARG A 307 -10.40 -23.96 -24.33
CA ARG A 307 -10.35 -24.46 -25.71
C ARG A 307 -11.02 -25.81 -25.86
N SER A 308 -11.02 -26.61 -24.81
CA SER A 308 -11.56 -27.98 -24.81
C SER A 308 -13.02 -28.07 -24.38
N CYS A 309 -13.54 -27.07 -23.65
CA CYS A 309 -14.92 -27.02 -23.16
C CYS A 309 -15.48 -25.61 -23.36
N ALA A 310 -16.71 -25.49 -23.88
CA ALA A 310 -17.44 -24.22 -24.03
C ALA A 310 -17.95 -23.69 -22.68
N SER A 311 -17.06 -23.49 -21.72
CA SER A 311 -17.37 -22.96 -20.39
C SER A 311 -17.11 -21.45 -20.31
N PRO A 312 -17.88 -20.69 -19.50
CA PRO A 312 -17.75 -19.22 -19.41
C PRO A 312 -16.36 -18.80 -18.95
N PRO A 313 -15.95 -17.56 -19.25
CA PRO A 313 -14.60 -17.06 -18.96
C PRO A 313 -14.36 -16.99 -17.45
N ILE A 314 -13.50 -17.85 -16.95
CA ILE A 314 -13.01 -17.82 -15.58
C ILE A 314 -11.82 -16.84 -15.55
N ASP A 315 -11.91 -15.79 -14.77
CA ASP A 315 -10.83 -14.80 -14.63
C ASP A 315 -9.78 -15.33 -13.64
N VAL A 316 -8.84 -16.13 -14.20
CA VAL A 316 -7.78 -16.84 -13.46
C VAL A 316 -6.84 -15.88 -12.72
N ILE A 317 -6.75 -14.63 -13.16
CA ILE A 317 -5.87 -13.60 -12.57
C ILE A 317 -6.39 -13.17 -11.19
N ALA A 318 -7.69 -13.25 -10.94
CA ALA A 318 -8.28 -12.89 -9.65
C ALA A 318 -7.90 -13.86 -8.51
N LEU A 319 -7.60 -15.12 -8.84
CA LEU A 319 -7.32 -16.19 -7.87
C LEU A 319 -5.95 -16.07 -7.17
N ILE A 320 -4.98 -15.42 -7.79
CA ILE A 320 -3.59 -15.45 -7.31
C ILE A 320 -3.07 -14.07 -6.91
N GLY A 321 -3.74 -13.01 -7.34
CA GLY A 321 -3.33 -11.63 -7.04
C GLY A 321 -3.93 -11.03 -5.78
N ARG A 322 -5.05 -11.55 -5.31
CA ARG A 322 -5.76 -11.08 -4.12
C ARG A 322 -6.42 -12.26 -3.45
N GLU A 323 -5.89 -12.65 -2.30
CA GLU A 323 -6.53 -13.54 -1.34
C GLU A 323 -7.33 -14.66 -2.03
N LEU A 324 -6.72 -15.84 -2.17
CA LEU A 324 -7.51 -17.05 -2.27
C LEU A 324 -8.52 -16.98 -1.12
N ILE A 325 -9.69 -16.43 -1.40
CA ILE A 325 -10.79 -16.51 -0.46
C ILE A 325 -11.06 -18.00 -0.41
N ALA A 326 -10.62 -18.61 0.68
CA ALA A 326 -10.98 -19.96 1.01
C ALA A 326 -12.44 -20.14 0.61
N VAL A 327 -12.73 -21.21 -0.10
CA VAL A 327 -14.11 -21.75 -0.13
C VAL A 327 -14.59 -21.60 1.29
N ARG A 328 -15.58 -20.73 1.54
CA ARG A 328 -16.18 -20.66 2.87
C ARG A 328 -16.67 -22.08 3.12
N PRO A 329 -16.01 -22.84 4.00
CA PRO A 329 -16.47 -24.20 4.24
C PRO A 329 -17.91 -24.04 4.66
N ASP A 330 -18.77 -24.91 4.13
CA ASP A 330 -20.20 -24.89 4.46
C ASP A 330 -20.33 -24.86 5.97
N ARG A 331 -20.82 -23.74 6.51
CA ARG A 331 -21.00 -23.54 7.96
C ARG A 331 -21.91 -24.59 8.60
N ARG A 332 -22.59 -25.42 7.77
CA ARG A 332 -23.44 -26.53 8.16
C ARG A 332 -22.69 -27.85 8.30
N ASN A 333 -21.40 -27.92 7.90
CA ASN A 333 -20.62 -29.13 8.08
C ASN A 333 -20.25 -29.32 9.57
N PRO A 334 -20.71 -30.39 10.24
CA PRO A 334 -20.46 -30.61 11.68
C PRO A 334 -18.97 -30.71 12.04
N ARG A 335 -18.10 -31.09 11.11
CA ARG A 335 -16.65 -31.12 11.31
C ARG A 335 -16.03 -29.72 11.42
N TYR A 336 -16.60 -28.74 10.73
CA TYR A 336 -16.19 -27.33 10.82
C TYR A 336 -16.54 -26.70 12.18
N LEU A 337 -17.66 -27.08 12.76
CA LEU A 337 -18.08 -26.64 14.09
C LEU A 337 -17.16 -27.21 15.20
N ARG A 338 -16.66 -28.44 15.06
CA ARG A 338 -15.69 -29.05 16.01
C ARG A 338 -14.34 -28.32 16.00
N ALA A 339 -13.83 -27.89 14.85
CA ALA A 339 -12.58 -27.12 14.76
C ALA A 339 -12.67 -25.76 15.46
N ARG A 340 -13.84 -25.09 15.38
CA ARG A 340 -14.07 -23.79 16.08
C ARG A 340 -14.17 -23.95 17.60
N THR A 341 -14.73 -25.04 18.10
CA THR A 341 -14.82 -25.30 19.54
C THR A 341 -13.46 -25.63 20.15
N ALA A 342 -12.55 -26.27 19.42
CA ALA A 342 -11.19 -26.53 19.89
C ALA A 342 -10.35 -25.25 20.04
N THR A 343 -10.54 -24.25 19.18
CA THR A 343 -9.80 -22.98 19.25
C THR A 343 -10.32 -22.03 20.35
N THR A 344 -11.56 -22.23 20.82
CA THR A 344 -12.18 -21.38 21.85
C THR A 344 -11.85 -21.83 23.28
N PHE A 345 -11.23 -22.99 23.47
CA PHE A 345 -10.95 -23.56 24.80
C PHE A 345 -9.52 -23.28 25.32
N GLN A 346 -8.67 -22.57 24.58
CA GLN A 346 -7.32 -22.21 25.05
C GLN A 346 -7.16 -20.77 25.57
N TYR A 347 -8.25 -20.03 25.75
CA TYR A 347 -8.24 -18.74 26.46
C TYR A 347 -9.19 -18.76 27.67
N ARG A 348 -8.77 -19.43 28.72
CA ARG A 348 -9.16 -19.16 30.11
C ARG A 348 -7.99 -19.37 31.06
#